data_a41ec1a0e840a787898d9407574df68c
#
_entry.id   a41ec1a0e840a787898d9407574df68c
#
_cell.length_a   1.000
_cell.length_b   1.000
_cell.length_c   1.000
_cell.angle_alpha   90.00
_cell.angle_beta   90.00
_cell.angle_gamma   90.00
#
_symmetry.space_group_name_H-M   'P 1'
#
loop_
_entity.id
_entity.type
_entity.pdbx_description
1 polymer ?
#
loop_
_entity_poly.entity_id
_entity_poly.type
_entity_poly.pdbx_seq_one_letter_code
_entity_poly.pdbx_strand_id
1 'polypeptide(L)'
;MTMWQREFIHGRRFKGQEGQSLVETALTLPLLLGIGFNIINWGYLWFMVLALSAAPRMGVQYATQGGAAGKATAPPTATVRDLVWENVTHAVHGATTSTVAVQVCSSAKGVDSTTHIAQCDQFGPAYAFPAPAADPEQPVYLLDRVDVEYTVTPIIPGTAFTVILPPNLKFHRQVSMRSLY
;
A
#
# COMPACT_ATOMS: atom_id res chain seq x y z
N MET A 1 -7.90 -85.49 0.37
CA MET A 1 -9.06 -85.00 -0.36
C MET A 1 -9.77 -84.01 0.53
N THR A 2 -9.86 -82.72 0.26
CA THR A 2 -9.69 -81.86 -0.87
C THR A 2 -9.40 -80.48 -0.35
N MET A 3 -8.29 -79.97 -0.70
CA MET A 3 -7.75 -78.63 -0.35
C MET A 3 -8.03 -77.74 -1.59
N TRP A 4 -9.17 -77.15 -1.71
CA TRP A 4 -9.50 -76.21 -2.79
C TRP A 4 -10.85 -75.53 -2.52
N GLN A 5 -10.87 -74.44 -1.63
CA GLN A 5 -11.89 -73.43 -1.64
C GLN A 5 -11.59 -72.36 -0.57
N ARG A 6 -10.54 -71.55 -0.76
CA ARG A 6 -10.34 -70.36 0.03
C ARG A 6 -9.61 -69.27 -0.77
N GLU A 7 -10.04 -69.01 -1.96
CA GLU A 7 -9.52 -67.85 -2.71
C GLU A 7 -10.58 -67.23 -3.62
N PHE A 8 -11.62 -66.62 -3.08
CA PHE A 8 -12.53 -65.80 -3.91
C PHE A 8 -13.35 -64.77 -3.12
N ILE A 9 -12.83 -64.18 -2.06
CA ILE A 9 -13.55 -63.07 -1.38
C ILE A 9 -12.55 -61.94 -1.00
N HIS A 10 -11.79 -61.41 -1.93
CA HIS A 10 -11.00 -60.18 -1.66
C HIS A 10 -10.94 -59.20 -2.84
N GLY A 11 -11.89 -59.23 -3.72
CA GLY A 11 -11.81 -58.40 -4.96
C GLY A 11 -12.92 -57.38 -5.20
N ARG A 12 -13.66 -56.88 -4.19
CA ARG A 12 -14.75 -55.95 -4.48
C ARG A 12 -15.02 -54.85 -3.43
N ARG A 13 -14.02 -54.26 -2.84
CA ARG A 13 -14.30 -53.13 -1.90
C ARG A 13 -13.68 -51.80 -2.27
N PHE A 14 -13.02 -51.63 -3.41
CA PHE A 14 -12.34 -50.38 -3.72
C PHE A 14 -13.04 -49.46 -4.72
N LYS A 15 -14.11 -49.86 -5.39
CA LYS A 15 -14.78 -49.05 -6.41
C LYS A 15 -15.70 -47.95 -5.89
N GLY A 16 -16.03 -47.91 -4.59
CA GLY A 16 -16.90 -46.90 -4.01
C GLY A 16 -16.15 -45.71 -3.39
N GLN A 17 -14.88 -45.87 -3.02
CA GLN A 17 -14.11 -44.83 -2.31
C GLN A 17 -13.47 -43.80 -3.24
N GLU A 18 -13.12 -44.16 -4.48
CA GLU A 18 -12.51 -43.28 -5.45
C GLU A 18 -13.47 -42.15 -5.90
N GLY A 19 -14.75 -42.44 -6.03
CA GLY A 19 -15.77 -41.42 -6.39
C GLY A 19 -16.07 -40.45 -5.24
N GLN A 20 -16.04 -40.92 -3.99
CA GLN A 20 -16.29 -40.06 -2.83
C GLN A 20 -15.14 -39.07 -2.61
N SER A 21 -13.89 -39.53 -2.73
CA SER A 21 -12.71 -38.64 -2.64
C SER A 21 -12.69 -37.57 -3.71
N LEU A 22 -13.15 -37.87 -4.93
CA LEU A 22 -13.27 -36.90 -6.01
C LEU A 22 -14.30 -35.79 -5.71
N VAL A 23 -15.46 -36.17 -5.16
CA VAL A 23 -16.50 -35.21 -4.76
C VAL A 23 -16.02 -34.32 -3.60
N GLU A 24 -15.36 -34.90 -2.61
CA GLU A 24 -14.79 -34.18 -1.48
C GLU A 24 -13.72 -33.18 -1.94
N THR A 25 -12.83 -33.58 -2.84
CA THR A 25 -11.82 -32.70 -3.41
C THR A 25 -12.46 -31.59 -4.25
N ALA A 26 -13.49 -31.90 -5.02
CA ALA A 26 -14.22 -30.93 -5.83
C ALA A 26 -14.92 -29.85 -4.97
N LEU A 27 -15.34 -30.18 -3.76
CA LEU A 27 -15.96 -29.24 -2.82
C LEU A 27 -14.93 -28.45 -2.01
N THR A 28 -13.83 -29.08 -1.63
CA THR A 28 -12.81 -28.43 -0.79
C THR A 28 -11.86 -27.55 -1.59
N LEU A 29 -11.56 -27.89 -2.84
CA LEU A 29 -10.63 -27.15 -3.68
C LEU A 29 -11.03 -25.68 -3.90
N PRO A 30 -12.29 -25.35 -4.27
CA PRO A 30 -12.72 -23.94 -4.42
C PRO A 30 -12.61 -23.15 -3.12
N LEU A 31 -12.90 -23.79 -1.97
CA LEU A 31 -12.77 -23.16 -0.66
C LEU A 31 -11.31 -22.84 -0.35
N LEU A 32 -10.41 -23.77 -0.56
CA LEU A 32 -8.97 -23.59 -0.34
C LEU A 32 -8.39 -22.51 -1.27
N LEU A 33 -8.79 -22.51 -2.54
CA LEU A 33 -8.37 -21.46 -3.49
C LEU A 33 -8.89 -20.10 -3.06
N GLY A 34 -10.15 -20.00 -2.62
CA GLY A 34 -10.72 -18.76 -2.11
C GLY A 34 -9.95 -18.21 -0.92
N ILE A 35 -9.62 -19.05 0.05
CA ILE A 35 -8.78 -18.67 1.21
C ILE A 35 -7.38 -18.25 0.74
N GLY A 36 -6.74 -19.04 -0.13
CA GLY A 36 -5.41 -18.74 -0.65
C GLY A 36 -5.32 -17.39 -1.35
N PHE A 37 -6.27 -17.07 -2.23
CA PHE A 37 -6.30 -15.78 -2.93
C PHE A 37 -6.55 -14.60 -1.98
N ASN A 38 -7.37 -14.79 -0.95
CA ASN A 38 -7.55 -13.74 0.07
C ASN A 38 -6.28 -13.51 0.87
N ILE A 39 -5.54 -14.55 1.23
CA ILE A 39 -4.24 -14.42 1.93
C ILE A 39 -3.24 -13.64 1.07
N ILE A 40 -3.19 -13.88 -0.25
CA ILE A 40 -2.31 -13.14 -1.17
C ILE A 40 -2.70 -11.65 -1.22
N ASN A 41 -3.99 -11.34 -1.37
CA ASN A 41 -4.46 -9.95 -1.38
C ASN A 41 -4.17 -9.22 -0.07
N TRP A 42 -4.33 -9.89 1.08
CA TRP A 42 -4.00 -9.34 2.40
C TRP A 42 -2.49 -9.11 2.58
N GLY A 43 -1.67 -10.08 2.17
CA GLY A 43 -0.22 -9.93 2.21
C GLY A 43 0.25 -8.74 1.37
N TYR A 44 -0.33 -8.58 0.18
CA TYR A 44 -0.07 -7.42 -0.67
C TYR A 44 -0.54 -6.10 -0.04
N LEU A 45 -1.70 -6.07 0.60
CA LEU A 45 -2.18 -4.88 1.31
C LEU A 45 -1.18 -4.45 2.39
N TRP A 46 -0.68 -5.39 3.21
CA TRP A 46 0.33 -5.10 4.22
C TRP A 46 1.63 -4.55 3.61
N PHE A 47 2.09 -5.15 2.52
CA PHE A 47 3.26 -4.65 1.80
C PHE A 47 3.04 -3.21 1.30
N MET A 48 1.88 -2.91 0.70
CA MET A 48 1.53 -1.55 0.27
C MET A 48 1.52 -0.56 1.43
N VAL A 49 0.92 -0.93 2.57
CA VAL A 49 0.89 -0.08 3.77
C VAL A 49 2.29 0.30 4.22
N LEU A 50 3.23 -0.64 4.19
CA LEU A 50 4.63 -0.38 4.54
C LEU A 50 5.30 0.54 3.52
N ALA A 51 5.15 0.26 2.23
CA ALA A 51 5.73 1.07 1.15
C ALA A 51 5.20 2.52 1.18
N LEU A 52 3.87 2.69 1.27
CA LEU A 52 3.22 4.00 1.37
C LEU A 52 3.58 4.75 2.67
N SER A 53 3.97 4.05 3.74
CA SER A 53 4.43 4.68 4.97
C SER A 53 5.89 5.15 4.88
N ALA A 54 6.70 4.51 4.04
CA ALA A 54 8.10 4.86 3.83
C ALA A 54 8.28 6.07 2.89
N ALA A 55 7.50 6.15 1.83
CA ALA A 55 7.63 7.16 0.78
C ALA A 55 7.54 8.63 1.31
N PRO A 56 6.54 9.04 2.10
CA PRO A 56 6.48 10.40 2.62
C PRO A 56 7.62 10.70 3.61
N ARG A 57 8.14 9.69 4.33
CA ARG A 57 9.32 9.88 5.20
C ARG A 57 10.55 10.27 4.39
N MET A 58 10.81 9.56 3.29
CA MET A 58 11.94 9.90 2.42
C MET A 58 11.76 11.27 1.78
N GLY A 59 10.54 11.59 1.34
CA GLY A 59 10.24 12.91 0.79
C GLY A 59 10.50 14.06 1.77
N VAL A 60 10.00 13.94 3.00
CA VAL A 60 10.17 15.00 4.00
C VAL A 60 11.62 15.09 4.50
N GLN A 61 12.35 13.97 4.63
CA GLN A 61 13.79 13.98 4.95
C GLN A 61 14.57 14.71 3.85
N TYR A 62 14.28 14.41 2.59
CA TYR A 62 14.91 15.08 1.47
C TYR A 62 14.62 16.60 1.47
N ALA A 63 13.39 17.00 1.78
CA ALA A 63 13.01 18.41 1.92
C ALA A 63 13.79 19.10 3.04
N THR A 64 13.80 18.51 4.25
CA THR A 64 14.44 19.12 5.45
C THR A 64 15.96 19.14 5.40
N GLN A 65 16.60 18.22 4.66
CA GLN A 65 18.06 18.17 4.50
C GLN A 65 18.59 19.07 3.37
N GLY A 66 17.73 19.84 2.69
CA GLY A 66 18.15 20.66 1.55
C GLY A 66 18.44 19.87 0.29
N GLY A 67 17.83 18.71 0.14
CA GLY A 67 18.00 17.82 -1.02
C GLY A 67 19.29 16.99 -0.96
N ALA A 68 19.63 16.36 -2.09
CA ALA A 68 20.78 15.46 -2.19
C ALA A 68 22.14 16.11 -1.88
N ALA A 69 22.25 17.44 -2.01
CA ALA A 69 23.50 18.16 -1.76
C ALA A 69 23.60 18.77 -0.36
N GLY A 70 22.62 18.55 0.51
CA GLY A 70 22.62 19.15 1.87
C GLY A 70 22.70 20.68 1.86
N LYS A 71 21.92 21.31 0.97
CA LYS A 71 21.92 22.79 0.84
C LYS A 71 21.16 23.46 1.99
N ALA A 72 21.50 24.70 2.29
CA ALA A 72 20.79 25.53 3.26
C ALA A 72 19.41 26.02 2.78
N THR A 73 18.92 25.56 1.65
CA THR A 73 17.63 25.93 1.05
C THR A 73 16.85 24.68 0.73
N ALA A 74 15.55 24.70 1.02
CA ALA A 74 14.65 23.61 0.67
C ALA A 74 14.62 23.34 -0.84
N PRO A 75 14.64 22.08 -1.27
CA PRO A 75 14.52 21.72 -2.68
C PRO A 75 13.11 22.04 -3.20
N PRO A 76 12.94 22.29 -4.51
CA PRO A 76 11.63 22.53 -5.11
C PRO A 76 10.64 21.40 -4.78
N THR A 77 9.40 21.76 -4.50
CA THR A 77 8.33 20.79 -4.16
C THR A 77 8.13 19.72 -5.24
N ALA A 78 8.36 20.07 -6.52
CA ALA A 78 8.31 19.14 -7.63
C ALA A 78 9.37 18.02 -7.53
N THR A 79 10.59 18.36 -7.07
CA THR A 79 11.65 17.35 -6.89
C THR A 79 11.33 16.40 -5.75
N VAL A 80 10.77 16.92 -4.65
CA VAL A 80 10.29 16.09 -3.53
C VAL A 80 9.17 15.16 -3.99
N ARG A 81 8.20 15.69 -4.76
CA ARG A 81 7.13 14.89 -5.36
C ARG A 81 7.70 13.75 -6.22
N ASP A 82 8.65 14.03 -7.11
CA ASP A 82 9.22 13.04 -8.03
C ASP A 82 9.87 11.88 -7.25
N LEU A 83 10.61 12.19 -6.20
CA LEU A 83 11.18 11.19 -5.29
C LEU A 83 10.10 10.32 -4.63
N VAL A 84 9.01 10.92 -4.16
CA VAL A 84 7.90 10.21 -3.55
C VAL A 84 7.19 9.33 -4.58
N TRP A 85 6.89 9.86 -5.77
CA TRP A 85 6.26 9.08 -6.84
C TRP A 85 7.12 7.90 -7.30
N GLU A 86 8.42 8.10 -7.48
CA GLU A 86 9.36 7.06 -7.85
C GLU A 86 9.29 5.91 -6.83
N ASN A 87 9.37 6.22 -5.54
CA ASN A 87 9.28 5.22 -4.49
C ASN A 87 7.93 4.47 -4.47
N VAL A 88 6.81 5.18 -4.62
CA VAL A 88 5.48 4.56 -4.59
C VAL A 88 5.24 3.74 -5.85
N THR A 89 5.55 4.28 -7.04
CA THR A 89 5.27 3.59 -8.31
C THR A 89 6.15 2.37 -8.53
N HIS A 90 7.37 2.36 -8.00
CA HIS A 90 8.23 1.17 -8.03
C HIS A 90 7.83 0.10 -7.03
N ALA A 91 7.27 0.50 -5.87
CA ALA A 91 6.92 -0.44 -4.82
C ALA A 91 5.50 -1.02 -4.97
N VAL A 92 4.55 -0.24 -5.49
CA VAL A 92 3.13 -0.58 -5.48
C VAL A 92 2.63 -0.87 -6.89
N HIS A 93 2.19 -2.11 -7.12
CA HIS A 93 1.63 -2.52 -8.41
C HIS A 93 0.38 -1.70 -8.76
N GLY A 94 0.35 -1.17 -9.99
CA GLY A 94 -0.76 -0.34 -10.47
C GLY A 94 -0.74 1.12 -9.97
N ALA A 95 0.23 1.50 -9.14
CA ALA A 95 0.44 2.89 -8.78
C ALA A 95 1.06 3.66 -9.96
N THR A 96 0.47 4.80 -10.26
CA THR A 96 0.93 5.72 -11.31
C THR A 96 0.80 7.15 -10.81
N THR A 97 1.40 8.10 -11.49
CA THR A 97 1.25 9.52 -11.19
C THR A 97 -0.20 10.03 -11.28
N SER A 98 -1.07 9.28 -11.98
CA SER A 98 -2.50 9.59 -12.08
C SER A 98 -3.35 8.92 -11.00
N THR A 99 -2.81 7.95 -10.24
CA THR A 99 -3.54 7.24 -9.17
C THR A 99 -3.01 7.56 -7.77
N VAL A 100 -1.83 8.20 -7.68
CA VAL A 100 -1.20 8.60 -6.41
C VAL A 100 -1.29 10.11 -6.27
N ALA A 101 -2.03 10.60 -5.29
CA ALA A 101 -2.02 12.00 -4.91
C ALA A 101 -0.88 12.27 -3.92
N VAL A 102 -0.13 13.35 -4.17
CA VAL A 102 0.96 13.78 -3.28
C VAL A 102 0.77 15.25 -2.96
N GLN A 103 0.88 15.63 -1.69
CA GLN A 103 0.98 17.01 -1.26
C GLN A 103 2.33 17.23 -0.60
N VAL A 104 3.01 18.29 -0.98
CA VAL A 104 4.29 18.72 -0.40
C VAL A 104 4.14 20.11 0.14
N CYS A 105 4.30 20.28 1.43
CA CYS A 105 4.31 21.56 2.13
C CYS A 105 5.74 21.84 2.62
N SER A 106 6.37 22.86 2.11
CA SER A 106 7.74 23.22 2.47
C SER A 106 8.02 24.70 2.27
N SER A 107 9.09 25.19 2.86
CA SER A 107 9.57 26.57 2.68
C SER A 107 9.87 26.93 1.21
N ALA A 108 10.17 25.93 0.37
CA ALA A 108 10.41 26.16 -1.06
C ALA A 108 9.18 26.69 -1.81
N LYS A 109 7.96 26.38 -1.35
CA LYS A 109 6.71 26.95 -1.88
C LYS A 109 6.43 28.34 -1.31
N GLY A 110 6.83 28.54 -0.07
CA GLY A 110 6.61 29.75 0.70
C GLY A 110 6.10 29.45 2.11
N VAL A 111 6.16 30.46 2.96
CA VAL A 111 5.68 30.41 4.33
C VAL A 111 4.67 31.53 4.53
N ASP A 112 3.55 31.24 5.14
CA ASP A 112 2.57 32.25 5.53
C ASP A 112 3.17 33.15 6.62
N SER A 113 3.21 34.44 6.39
CA SER A 113 3.84 35.41 7.28
C SER A 113 3.15 35.56 8.63
N THR A 114 1.88 35.21 8.72
CA THR A 114 1.04 35.38 9.92
C THR A 114 1.02 34.10 10.76
N THR A 115 0.85 32.95 10.10
CA THR A 115 0.68 31.65 10.78
C THR A 115 1.97 30.84 10.86
N HIS A 116 3.04 31.25 10.16
CA HIS A 116 4.29 30.49 10.00
C HIS A 116 4.07 29.04 9.55
N ILE A 117 3.07 28.82 8.71
CA ILE A 117 2.77 27.52 8.12
C ILE A 117 3.35 27.46 6.71
N ALA A 118 4.02 26.35 6.38
CA ALA A 118 4.52 26.10 5.04
C ALA A 118 3.34 25.99 4.05
N GLN A 119 3.45 26.68 2.91
CA GLN A 119 2.49 26.55 1.82
C GLN A 119 2.67 25.22 1.12
N CYS A 120 1.56 24.70 0.55
CA CYS A 120 1.52 23.38 -0.03
C CYS A 120 1.31 23.42 -1.54
N ASP A 121 1.97 22.50 -2.24
CA ASP A 121 1.66 22.12 -3.62
C ASP A 121 1.04 20.72 -3.63
N GLN A 122 -0.02 20.57 -4.42
CA GLN A 122 -0.67 19.29 -4.62
C GLN A 122 -0.43 18.78 -6.04
N PHE A 123 -0.15 17.48 -6.17
CA PHE A 123 0.17 16.81 -7.41
C PHE A 123 -0.64 15.50 -7.53
N GLY A 124 -0.92 15.10 -8.79
CA GLY A 124 -1.73 13.93 -9.08
C GLY A 124 -3.23 14.19 -9.01
N PRO A 125 -4.05 13.20 -8.72
CA PRO A 125 -5.50 13.34 -8.65
C PRO A 125 -5.92 14.28 -7.50
N ALA A 126 -7.04 14.97 -7.68
CA ALA A 126 -7.57 15.87 -6.65
C ALA A 126 -7.95 15.08 -5.39
N TYR A 127 -7.41 15.51 -4.26
CA TYR A 127 -7.70 14.94 -2.94
C TYR A 127 -7.76 16.06 -1.90
N ALA A 128 -8.67 15.97 -0.94
CA ALA A 128 -8.78 16.92 0.15
C ALA A 128 -7.83 16.50 1.31
N PHE A 129 -6.56 16.89 1.20
CA PHE A 129 -5.61 16.67 2.27
C PHE A 129 -5.95 17.51 3.51
N PRO A 130 -5.68 17.01 4.71
CA PRO A 130 -5.80 17.82 5.92
C PRO A 130 -4.92 19.06 5.85
N ALA A 131 -5.38 20.17 6.41
CA ALA A 131 -4.58 21.39 6.47
C ALA A 131 -3.26 21.16 7.23
N PRO A 132 -2.13 21.76 6.78
CA PRO A 132 -0.87 21.69 7.51
C PRO A 132 -1.00 22.44 8.85
N ALA A 133 -0.29 21.96 9.87
CA ALA A 133 -0.22 22.58 11.19
C ALA A 133 1.05 23.42 11.33
N ALA A 134 1.00 24.47 12.16
CA ALA A 134 2.17 25.22 12.57
C ALA A 134 3.02 24.40 13.55
N ASP A 135 4.33 24.70 13.61
CA ASP A 135 5.17 24.15 14.67
C ASP A 135 4.79 24.81 16.03
N PRO A 136 4.73 24.04 17.13
CA PRO A 136 4.50 24.60 18.46
C PRO A 136 5.56 25.63 18.90
N GLU A 137 6.75 25.57 18.36
CA GLU A 137 7.87 26.48 18.67
C GLU A 137 8.13 27.49 17.52
N GLN A 138 7.05 27.91 16.84
CA GLN A 138 7.17 28.98 15.85
C GLN A 138 7.59 30.31 16.50
N PRO A 139 8.31 31.21 15.83
CA PRO A 139 8.73 31.11 14.41
C PRO A 139 10.11 30.42 14.21
N VAL A 140 10.68 29.79 15.25
CA VAL A 140 12.03 29.23 15.19
C VAL A 140 12.13 28.03 14.24
N TYR A 141 11.09 27.20 14.23
CA TYR A 141 11.04 26.02 13.39
C TYR A 141 9.85 26.09 12.42
N LEU A 142 10.06 25.52 11.25
CA LEU A 142 9.03 25.30 10.26
C LEU A 142 8.75 23.78 10.14
N LEU A 143 7.49 23.39 10.02
CA LEU A 143 7.13 22.02 9.74
C LEU A 143 7.01 21.81 8.22
N ASP A 144 7.98 21.13 7.65
CA ASP A 144 7.83 20.54 6.32
C ASP A 144 7.00 19.27 6.43
N ARG A 145 6.07 19.10 5.48
CA ARG A 145 5.14 17.99 5.50
C ARG A 145 4.98 17.38 4.11
N VAL A 146 4.93 16.08 4.06
CA VAL A 146 4.60 15.32 2.85
C VAL A 146 3.44 14.38 3.15
N ASP A 147 2.40 14.47 2.33
CA ASP A 147 1.24 13.60 2.35
C ASP A 147 1.19 12.76 1.07
N VAL A 148 0.78 11.52 1.22
CA VAL A 148 0.54 10.60 0.10
C VAL A 148 -0.80 9.93 0.28
N GLU A 149 -1.61 9.92 -0.78
CA GLU A 149 -2.86 9.16 -0.83
C GLU A 149 -2.87 8.26 -2.06
N TYR A 150 -3.31 7.03 -1.86
CA TYR A 150 -3.45 6.02 -2.91
C TYR A 150 -4.73 5.21 -2.73
N THR A 151 -5.44 4.98 -3.82
CA THR A 151 -6.59 4.08 -3.85
C THR A 151 -6.12 2.66 -4.15
N VAL A 152 -6.31 1.76 -3.20
CA VAL A 152 -5.82 0.38 -3.26
C VAL A 152 -6.54 -0.41 -4.34
N THR A 153 -5.78 -1.06 -5.21
CA THR A 153 -6.28 -2.04 -6.17
C THR A 153 -5.81 -3.44 -5.77
N PRO A 154 -6.71 -4.43 -5.65
CA PRO A 154 -6.31 -5.79 -5.34
C PRO A 154 -5.50 -6.39 -6.50
N ILE A 155 -4.47 -7.19 -6.19
CA ILE A 155 -3.69 -7.91 -7.22
C ILE A 155 -4.55 -8.93 -7.95
N ILE A 156 -5.38 -9.66 -7.19
CA ILE A 156 -6.28 -10.65 -7.76
C ILE A 156 -7.68 -10.03 -7.80
N PRO A 157 -8.14 -9.59 -8.98
CA PRO A 157 -9.47 -9.03 -9.12
C PRO A 157 -10.54 -10.13 -9.06
N GLY A 158 -11.73 -9.80 -8.60
CA GLY A 158 -12.89 -10.69 -8.63
C GLY A 158 -13.74 -10.60 -7.37
N THR A 159 -15.04 -10.59 -7.55
CA THR A 159 -16.00 -10.44 -6.45
C THR A 159 -16.04 -11.65 -5.52
N ALA A 160 -15.79 -12.86 -6.05
CA ALA A 160 -15.79 -14.10 -5.24
C ALA A 160 -14.57 -14.20 -4.30
N PHE A 161 -13.45 -13.52 -4.63
CA PHE A 161 -12.19 -13.61 -3.92
C PHE A 161 -11.80 -12.33 -3.18
N THR A 162 -12.57 -11.24 -3.34
CA THR A 162 -12.33 -9.95 -2.68
C THR A 162 -13.32 -9.64 -1.56
N VAL A 163 -13.88 -10.66 -0.94
CA VAL A 163 -14.90 -10.52 0.12
C VAL A 163 -14.39 -9.69 1.32
N ILE A 164 -13.08 -9.63 1.52
CA ILE A 164 -12.46 -9.03 2.70
C ILE A 164 -11.90 -7.63 2.43
N LEU A 165 -11.53 -7.31 1.19
CA LEU A 165 -11.03 -5.98 0.81
C LEU A 165 -12.16 -5.17 0.17
N PRO A 166 -12.66 -4.11 0.83
CA PRO A 166 -13.67 -3.26 0.22
C PRO A 166 -13.11 -2.59 -1.05
N PRO A 167 -13.93 -2.43 -2.10
CA PRO A 167 -13.53 -1.71 -3.28
C PRO A 167 -13.26 -0.24 -2.93
N ASN A 168 -12.26 0.37 -3.57
CA ASN A 168 -11.86 1.76 -3.37
C ASN A 168 -11.35 2.09 -1.95
N LEU A 169 -10.71 1.14 -1.28
CA LEU A 169 -10.02 1.42 -0.03
C LEU A 169 -8.94 2.48 -0.27
N LYS A 170 -9.09 3.63 0.39
CA LYS A 170 -8.13 4.73 0.31
C LYS A 170 -7.15 4.64 1.46
N PHE A 171 -5.90 4.81 1.15
CA PHE A 171 -4.82 4.81 2.12
C PHE A 171 -4.11 6.16 2.07
N HIS A 172 -4.17 6.90 3.18
CA HIS A 172 -3.51 8.18 3.35
C HIS A 172 -2.42 8.09 4.43
N ARG A 173 -1.26 8.63 4.14
CA ARG A 173 -0.16 8.79 5.09
C ARG A 173 0.42 10.17 5.00
N GLN A 174 0.74 10.74 6.17
CA GLN A 174 1.43 12.01 6.31
C GLN A 174 2.65 11.86 7.20
N VAL A 175 3.68 12.61 6.90
CA VAL A 175 4.86 12.75 7.75
C VAL A 175 5.26 14.22 7.77
N SER A 176 5.52 14.74 8.97
CA SER A 176 6.03 16.10 9.17
C SER A 176 7.37 16.05 9.90
N MET A 177 8.30 16.89 9.50
CA MET A 177 9.60 17.07 10.14
C MET A 177 9.93 18.55 10.26
N ARG A 178 10.69 18.91 11.28
CA ARG A 178 11.16 20.27 11.49
C ARG A 178 12.29 20.59 10.52
N SER A 179 12.24 21.77 9.91
CA SER A 179 13.34 22.34 9.15
C SER A 179 13.83 23.63 9.81
N LEU A 180 15.10 23.95 9.53
CA LEU A 180 15.79 25.14 10.09
C LEU A 180 16.04 26.22 9.02
N TYR A 181 15.30 26.19 7.90
CA TYR A 181 15.52 27.14 6.81
C TYR A 181 14.86 28.49 7.07
#